data_cabe4ab7a801b0a583a71f18bebcbc3c
#
_entry.id   cabe4ab7a801b0a583a71f18bebcbc3c
#
_cell.length_a   1.000
_cell.length_b   1.000
_cell.length_c   1.000
_cell.angle_alpha   90.00
_cell.angle_beta   90.00
_cell.angle_gamma   90.00
#
_symmetry.space_group_name_H-M   'P 1'
#
loop_
_entity.id
_entity.type
_entity.pdbx_description
1 polymer ?
#
loop_
_entity_poly.entity_id
_entity_poly.type
_entity_poly.pdbx_seq_one_letter_code
_entity_poly.pdbx_strand_id
1 'polypeptide(L)'
;MAKTLSSLIPAACAIALALASTGLRAQEEEKVLNIYNWSDYIGEDIIKKFEAETGIKVRYDLFDNNEILHAKLVAGKTGYDIVVPSSNWAKLQIDGGLLRKLDKAQIPNLKNVDPAVNAQLSKMDPGNDYLVNWLWGFTTVGINVDKVKAALGSTPMPDNVWDLVFKPEYISKMKGCGVSFLDSATEVVPAALHYLGKPSFSKNPSDYTAASNVLKAVRPYVTLFSSSGYINDMANGSICLALGWSGDINIAKQRAIDGKTGQNIQALIPKN
;
A
#
# COMPACT_ATOMS: atom_id res chain seq x y z
N MET A 1 -39.91 -3.49 81.75
CA MET A 1 -38.49 -3.12 81.82
C MET A 1 -37.87 -3.26 80.41
N ALA A 2 -37.76 -2.13 79.73
CA ALA A 2 -37.13 -2.04 78.42
C ALA A 2 -35.67 -1.74 78.62
N LYS A 3 -34.74 -2.47 78.01
CA LYS A 3 -33.34 -2.10 77.82
C LYS A 3 -32.95 -2.09 76.36
N THR A 4 -32.71 -0.91 75.92
CA THR A 4 -32.00 -0.37 74.78
C THR A 4 -30.88 -1.26 74.29
N LEU A 5 -30.95 -1.63 72.95
CA LEU A 5 -29.82 -1.98 72.14
C LEU A 5 -29.71 -0.88 71.02
N SER A 6 -28.79 0.06 71.27
CA SER A 6 -28.46 1.08 70.26
C SER A 6 -26.97 1.00 69.92
N SER A 7 -26.72 1.12 68.59
CA SER A 7 -25.49 1.66 67.97
C SER A 7 -24.22 0.82 67.96
N LEU A 8 -24.06 -0.09 67.01
CA LEU A 8 -22.73 -0.58 66.60
C LEU A 8 -22.63 -0.89 65.07
N ILE A 9 -23.43 -0.28 64.20
CA ILE A 9 -23.41 -0.56 62.74
C ILE A 9 -23.02 0.61 61.82
N PRO A 10 -22.40 1.73 62.19
CA PRO A 10 -21.90 2.62 61.14
C PRO A 10 -20.39 2.61 60.89
N ALA A 11 -19.59 1.89 61.67
CA ALA A 11 -18.11 1.96 61.52
C ALA A 11 -17.54 0.93 60.52
N ALA A 12 -18.25 -0.18 60.26
CA ALA A 12 -17.77 -1.22 59.35
C ALA A 12 -17.99 -0.89 57.87
N CYS A 13 -19.02 -0.11 57.49
CA CYS A 13 -19.28 0.30 56.11
C CYS A 13 -18.34 1.39 55.60
N ALA A 14 -17.80 2.25 56.46
CA ALA A 14 -16.90 3.31 56.06
C ALA A 14 -15.48 2.79 55.73
N ILE A 15 -15.04 1.68 56.30
CA ILE A 15 -13.74 1.07 56.03
C ILE A 15 -13.77 0.25 54.75
N ALA A 16 -14.90 -0.33 54.38
CA ALA A 16 -15.06 -1.08 53.11
C ALA A 16 -15.06 -0.18 51.87
N LEU A 17 -15.54 1.08 51.96
CA LEU A 17 -15.50 2.05 50.86
C LEU A 17 -14.10 2.68 50.68
N ALA A 18 -13.26 2.76 51.73
CA ALA A 18 -11.91 3.31 51.61
C ALA A 18 -10.90 2.33 51.00
N LEU A 19 -11.20 1.01 51.00
CA LEU A 19 -10.37 -0.01 50.37
C LEU A 19 -10.70 -0.29 48.90
N ALA A 20 -11.85 0.19 48.43
CA ALA A 20 -12.24 0.06 47.00
C ALA A 20 -11.66 1.16 46.11
N SER A 21 -11.03 2.18 46.64
CA SER A 21 -10.49 3.32 45.86
C SER A 21 -8.99 3.19 45.51
N THR A 22 -8.32 2.08 45.82
CA THR A 22 -6.89 1.88 45.54
C THR A 22 -6.59 0.99 44.34
N GLY A 23 -7.48 0.87 43.35
CA GLY A 23 -7.33 -0.11 42.28
C GLY A 23 -7.50 0.36 40.84
N LEU A 24 -7.82 1.61 40.58
CA LEU A 24 -7.77 2.15 39.20
C LEU A 24 -6.44 2.86 38.97
N ARG A 25 -5.33 2.13 39.05
CA ARG A 25 -4.17 2.52 38.25
C ARG A 25 -4.61 2.35 36.81
N ALA A 26 -4.75 3.46 36.07
CA ALA A 26 -4.77 3.42 34.65
C ALA A 26 -3.60 2.52 34.22
N GLN A 27 -3.88 1.40 33.58
CA GLN A 27 -2.83 0.54 33.04
C GLN A 27 -2.01 1.46 32.16
N GLU A 28 -0.74 1.65 32.49
CA GLU A 28 0.14 2.49 31.68
C GLU A 28 0.07 1.94 30.26
N GLU A 29 -0.35 2.79 29.32
CA GLU A 29 -0.49 2.38 27.92
C GLU A 29 0.84 1.83 27.43
N GLU A 30 0.83 0.61 26.88
CA GLU A 30 2.04 -0.02 26.35
C GLU A 30 2.59 0.89 25.25
N LYS A 31 3.85 1.30 25.36
CA LYS A 31 4.53 2.15 24.37
C LYS A 31 4.90 1.33 23.14
N VAL A 32 3.90 0.87 22.43
CA VAL A 32 4.02 0.09 21.17
C VAL A 32 3.15 0.71 20.10
N LEU A 33 3.70 0.85 18.89
CA LEU A 33 3.01 1.31 17.69
C LEU A 33 3.00 0.17 16.68
N ASN A 34 1.81 -0.28 16.29
CA ASN A 34 1.62 -1.36 15.33
C ASN A 34 1.30 -0.78 13.95
N ILE A 35 2.19 -0.98 12.98
CA ILE A 35 2.08 -0.45 11.62
C ILE A 35 1.93 -1.60 10.63
N TYR A 36 1.00 -1.46 9.68
CA TYR A 36 0.83 -2.37 8.57
C TYR A 36 1.02 -1.62 7.25
N ASN A 37 2.13 -1.86 6.58
CA ASN A 37 2.56 -1.11 5.42
C ASN A 37 3.05 -2.04 4.29
N TRP A 38 3.32 -1.45 3.14
CA TRP A 38 3.92 -2.11 1.99
C TRP A 38 5.37 -2.50 2.27
N SER A 39 5.85 -3.54 1.59
CA SER A 39 7.27 -3.84 1.55
C SER A 39 8.05 -2.67 0.92
N ASP A 40 9.26 -2.44 1.41
CA ASP A 40 10.21 -1.47 0.84
C ASP A 40 9.80 0.03 0.87
N TYR A 41 8.70 0.38 1.54
CA TYR A 41 8.18 1.76 1.56
C TYR A 41 8.55 2.53 2.82
N ILE A 42 9.67 2.19 3.46
CA ILE A 42 10.26 2.92 4.58
C ILE A 42 11.79 2.88 4.49
N GLY A 43 12.47 3.95 4.88
CA GLY A 43 13.94 3.98 4.94
C GLY A 43 14.47 3.08 6.06
N GLU A 44 15.63 2.45 5.83
CA GLU A 44 16.21 1.42 6.71
C GLU A 44 16.35 1.86 8.18
N ASP A 45 16.72 3.12 8.43
CA ASP A 45 16.97 3.63 9.79
C ASP A 45 15.78 4.35 10.42
N ILE A 46 14.68 4.52 9.71
CA ILE A 46 13.56 5.37 10.16
C ILE A 46 12.93 4.81 11.44
N ILE A 47 12.67 3.51 11.49
CA ILE A 47 12.09 2.85 12.68
C ILE A 47 13.03 3.00 13.86
N LYS A 48 14.33 2.72 13.69
CA LYS A 48 15.32 2.82 14.77
C LYS A 48 15.43 4.25 15.33
N LYS A 49 15.42 5.25 14.44
CA LYS A 49 15.44 6.68 14.81
C LYS A 49 14.19 7.04 15.62
N PHE A 50 13.01 6.67 15.12
CA PHE A 50 11.76 6.91 15.81
C PHE A 50 11.74 6.27 17.21
N GLU A 51 12.13 5.01 17.34
CA GLU A 51 12.20 4.31 18.62
C GLU A 51 13.19 4.98 19.60
N ALA A 52 14.34 5.43 19.08
CA ALA A 52 15.36 6.10 19.89
C ALA A 52 14.88 7.48 20.38
N GLU A 53 14.16 8.23 19.56
CA GLU A 53 13.67 9.56 19.88
C GLU A 53 12.45 9.54 20.80
N THR A 54 11.57 8.55 20.66
CA THR A 54 10.27 8.53 21.35
C THR A 54 10.17 7.54 22.50
N GLY A 55 11.03 6.52 22.51
CA GLY A 55 10.92 5.37 23.42
C GLY A 55 9.71 4.46 23.09
N ILE A 56 9.04 4.67 21.95
CA ILE A 56 7.91 3.85 21.49
C ILE A 56 8.47 2.73 20.62
N LYS A 57 8.13 1.47 20.94
CA LYS A 57 8.48 0.32 20.10
C LYS A 57 7.58 0.21 18.90
N VAL A 58 8.15 -0.11 17.73
CA VAL A 58 7.39 -0.29 16.50
C VAL A 58 7.31 -1.77 16.15
N ARG A 59 6.07 -2.27 15.99
CA ARG A 59 5.78 -3.55 15.33
C ARG A 59 5.37 -3.25 13.90
N TYR A 60 6.20 -3.66 12.95
CA TYR A 60 6.05 -3.29 11.56
C TYR A 60 5.79 -4.54 10.72
N ASP A 61 4.54 -4.71 10.32
CA ASP A 61 4.10 -5.82 9.47
C ASP A 61 3.94 -5.37 8.01
N LEU A 62 4.11 -6.30 7.09
CA LEU A 62 4.10 -6.03 5.66
C LEU A 62 2.91 -6.70 4.96
N PHE A 63 2.43 -6.05 3.89
CA PHE A 63 1.49 -6.64 2.94
C PHE A 63 1.89 -6.32 1.50
N ASP A 64 1.40 -7.14 0.56
CA ASP A 64 1.78 -7.08 -0.85
C ASP A 64 0.71 -6.45 -1.75
N ASN A 65 -0.56 -6.42 -1.31
CA ASN A 65 -1.65 -5.81 -2.06
C ASN A 65 -2.76 -5.30 -1.14
N ASN A 66 -3.58 -4.39 -1.66
CA ASN A 66 -4.67 -3.77 -0.91
C ASN A 66 -5.78 -4.76 -0.54
N GLU A 67 -5.97 -5.80 -1.33
CA GLU A 67 -6.98 -6.84 -1.12
C GLU A 67 -6.73 -7.57 0.20
N ILE A 68 -5.47 -7.92 0.49
CA ILE A 68 -5.05 -8.55 1.76
C ILE A 68 -5.25 -7.58 2.93
N LEU A 69 -4.80 -6.33 2.79
CA LEU A 69 -5.01 -5.31 3.82
C LEU A 69 -6.49 -5.13 4.13
N HIS A 70 -7.32 -4.95 3.09
CA HIS A 70 -8.76 -4.72 3.26
C HIS A 70 -9.46 -5.91 3.93
N ALA A 71 -9.18 -7.13 3.48
CA ALA A 71 -9.72 -8.34 4.08
C ALA A 71 -9.38 -8.43 5.57
N LYS A 72 -8.14 -8.09 5.95
CA LYS A 72 -7.71 -8.07 7.35
C LYS A 72 -8.47 -7.01 8.17
N LEU A 73 -8.68 -5.80 7.63
CA LEU A 73 -9.45 -4.75 8.33
C LEU A 73 -10.92 -5.13 8.50
N VAL A 74 -11.55 -5.73 7.48
CA VAL A 74 -12.95 -6.19 7.54
C VAL A 74 -13.12 -7.30 8.57
N ALA A 75 -12.14 -8.18 8.72
CA ALA A 75 -12.17 -9.21 9.77
C ALA A 75 -12.14 -8.62 11.19
N GLY A 76 -11.68 -7.39 11.35
CA GLY A 76 -11.65 -6.64 12.61
C GLY A 76 -10.62 -7.13 13.62
N LYS A 77 -10.49 -6.39 14.72
CA LYS A 77 -9.56 -6.70 15.84
C LYS A 77 -8.12 -6.94 15.38
N THR A 78 -7.65 -6.17 14.42
CA THR A 78 -6.33 -6.36 13.81
C THR A 78 -5.18 -5.97 14.74
N GLY A 79 -5.43 -5.04 15.68
CA GLY A 79 -4.40 -4.50 16.57
C GLY A 79 -3.47 -3.48 15.89
N TYR A 80 -3.73 -3.08 14.63
CA TYR A 80 -2.94 -2.04 13.98
C TYR A 80 -3.43 -0.65 14.35
N ASP A 81 -2.46 0.24 14.62
CA ASP A 81 -2.68 1.66 14.89
C ASP A 81 -2.62 2.47 13.59
N ILE A 82 -1.72 2.09 12.68
CA ILE A 82 -1.53 2.72 11.38
C ILE A 82 -1.58 1.66 10.27
N VAL A 83 -2.36 1.95 9.23
CA VAL A 83 -2.41 1.16 7.99
C VAL A 83 -2.22 2.07 6.78
N VAL A 84 -1.60 1.56 5.72
CA VAL A 84 -1.20 2.37 4.56
C VAL A 84 -1.84 1.86 3.26
N PRO A 85 -3.16 2.00 3.09
CA PRO A 85 -3.85 1.63 1.85
C PRO A 85 -3.55 2.60 0.71
N SER A 86 -3.75 2.16 -0.54
CA SER A 86 -3.88 3.09 -1.67
C SER A 86 -5.15 3.93 -1.52
N SER A 87 -5.15 5.16 -2.04
CA SER A 87 -6.21 6.15 -1.80
C SER A 87 -7.63 5.71 -2.19
N ASN A 88 -7.77 4.96 -3.29
CA ASN A 88 -9.03 4.37 -3.72
C ASN A 88 -9.57 3.32 -2.71
N TRP A 89 -8.70 2.50 -2.15
CA TRP A 89 -9.04 1.54 -1.09
C TRP A 89 -9.32 2.23 0.24
N ALA A 90 -8.53 3.26 0.57
CA ALA A 90 -8.78 4.08 1.75
C ALA A 90 -10.19 4.67 1.74
N LYS A 91 -10.68 5.16 0.56
CA LYS A 91 -12.06 5.63 0.44
C LYS A 91 -13.09 4.56 0.80
N LEU A 92 -12.92 3.33 0.32
CA LEU A 92 -13.82 2.22 0.69
C LEU A 92 -13.76 1.93 2.20
N GLN A 93 -12.58 2.04 2.79
CA GLN A 93 -12.37 1.81 4.22
C GLN A 93 -12.96 2.92 5.08
N ILE A 94 -12.90 4.18 4.62
CA ILE A 94 -13.57 5.32 5.26
C ILE A 94 -15.09 5.14 5.20
N ASP A 95 -15.63 4.85 4.02
CA ASP A 95 -17.08 4.65 3.82
C ASP A 95 -17.60 3.45 4.64
N GLY A 96 -16.77 2.43 4.83
CA GLY A 96 -17.05 1.26 5.67
C GLY A 96 -16.81 1.46 7.18
N GLY A 97 -16.38 2.65 7.61
CA GLY A 97 -16.10 2.94 9.03
C GLY A 97 -14.90 2.18 9.61
N LEU A 98 -13.97 1.72 8.75
CA LEU A 98 -12.80 0.94 9.17
C LEU A 98 -11.62 1.82 9.62
N LEU A 99 -11.64 3.12 9.29
CA LEU A 99 -10.60 4.08 9.65
C LEU A 99 -11.13 5.10 10.66
N ARG A 100 -10.26 5.53 11.57
CA ARG A 100 -10.55 6.55 12.56
C ARG A 100 -10.27 7.94 12.01
N LYS A 101 -11.13 8.91 12.32
CA LYS A 101 -10.91 10.32 12.01
C LYS A 101 -9.70 10.86 12.77
N LEU A 102 -8.87 11.65 12.07
CA LEU A 102 -7.67 12.26 12.63
C LEU A 102 -8.02 13.45 13.52
N ASP A 103 -7.34 13.58 14.66
CA ASP A 103 -7.25 14.83 15.41
C ASP A 103 -6.08 15.66 14.85
N LYS A 104 -6.39 16.54 13.90
CA LYS A 104 -5.37 17.34 13.20
C LYS A 104 -4.61 18.30 14.13
N ALA A 105 -5.20 18.67 15.25
CA ALA A 105 -4.54 19.52 16.23
C ALA A 105 -3.32 18.83 16.88
N GLN A 106 -3.34 17.50 16.92
CA GLN A 106 -2.24 16.69 17.44
C GLN A 106 -1.20 16.31 16.37
N ILE A 107 -1.39 16.74 15.11
CA ILE A 107 -0.48 16.39 14.00
C ILE A 107 0.10 17.68 13.38
N PRO A 108 0.99 18.40 14.10
CA PRO A 108 1.50 19.70 13.66
C PRO A 108 2.31 19.63 12.36
N ASN A 109 2.83 18.46 12.02
CA ASN A 109 3.63 18.23 10.80
C ASN A 109 2.79 18.06 9.53
N LEU A 110 1.44 18.04 9.60
CA LEU A 110 0.58 18.06 8.41
C LEU A 110 0.90 19.22 7.45
N LYS A 111 1.39 20.35 7.98
CA LYS A 111 1.84 21.51 7.19
C LYS A 111 2.99 21.21 6.23
N ASN A 112 3.72 20.10 6.43
CA ASN A 112 4.86 19.71 5.62
C ASN A 112 4.46 18.81 4.42
N VAL A 113 3.19 18.37 4.36
CA VAL A 113 2.68 17.56 3.24
C VAL A 113 2.58 18.45 2.00
N ASP A 114 3.03 17.90 0.85
CA ASP A 114 2.96 18.60 -0.44
C ASP A 114 1.51 19.00 -0.76
N PRO A 115 1.21 20.30 -1.00
CA PRO A 115 -0.16 20.76 -1.23
C PRO A 115 -0.80 20.17 -2.48
N ALA A 116 -0.05 19.91 -3.55
CA ALA A 116 -0.58 19.36 -4.79
C ALA A 116 -0.98 17.89 -4.60
N VAL A 117 -0.15 17.12 -3.91
CA VAL A 117 -0.47 15.72 -3.56
C VAL A 117 -1.65 15.66 -2.60
N ASN A 118 -1.67 16.54 -1.60
CA ASN A 118 -2.77 16.63 -0.64
C ASN A 118 -4.11 16.99 -1.30
N ALA A 119 -4.10 17.87 -2.32
CA ALA A 119 -5.28 18.20 -3.11
C ALA A 119 -5.80 17.01 -3.93
N GLN A 120 -4.93 16.09 -4.37
CA GLN A 120 -5.37 14.85 -5.02
C GLN A 120 -5.97 13.88 -4.00
N LEU A 121 -5.37 13.75 -2.82
CA LEU A 121 -5.86 12.91 -1.75
C LEU A 121 -7.25 13.34 -1.28
N SER A 122 -7.53 14.64 -1.22
CA SER A 122 -8.84 15.19 -0.82
C SER A 122 -10.00 14.82 -1.75
N LYS A 123 -9.73 14.31 -2.95
CA LYS A 123 -10.77 13.74 -3.83
C LYS A 123 -11.33 12.42 -3.28
N MET A 124 -10.53 11.69 -2.51
CA MET A 124 -10.91 10.42 -1.88
C MET A 124 -11.33 10.62 -0.42
N ASP A 125 -10.69 11.56 0.27
CA ASP A 125 -10.95 11.94 1.66
C ASP A 125 -11.22 13.45 1.73
N PRO A 126 -12.46 13.92 1.50
CA PRO A 126 -12.82 15.33 1.55
C PRO A 126 -12.42 15.96 2.90
N GLY A 127 -11.59 17.01 2.82
CA GLY A 127 -11.02 17.65 4.00
C GLY A 127 -9.77 16.96 4.55
N ASN A 128 -9.33 15.84 4.02
CA ASN A 128 -8.22 15.02 4.54
C ASN A 128 -8.40 14.75 6.03
N ASP A 129 -9.58 14.23 6.38
CA ASP A 129 -9.97 14.02 7.77
C ASP A 129 -9.51 12.65 8.33
N TYR A 130 -9.18 11.72 7.46
CA TYR A 130 -8.79 10.34 7.82
C TYR A 130 -7.39 9.97 7.38
N LEU A 131 -6.86 10.65 6.34
CA LEU A 131 -5.64 10.25 5.66
C LEU A 131 -4.55 11.31 5.76
N VAL A 132 -3.32 10.84 5.90
CA VAL A 132 -2.09 11.63 5.68
C VAL A 132 -1.35 10.99 4.53
N ASN A 133 -0.96 11.77 3.51
CA ASN A 133 -0.17 11.23 2.41
C ASN A 133 1.18 10.70 2.93
N TRP A 134 1.49 9.45 2.58
CA TRP A 134 2.77 8.81 2.87
C TRP A 134 3.70 8.87 1.67
N LEU A 135 3.28 8.27 0.56
CA LEU A 135 3.99 8.24 -0.71
C LEU A 135 3.00 8.45 -1.85
N TRP A 136 3.48 8.76 -3.02
CA TRP A 136 2.69 8.75 -4.24
C TRP A 136 3.46 8.09 -5.38
N GLY A 137 2.75 7.49 -6.30
CA GLY A 137 3.28 6.84 -7.48
C GLY A 137 2.16 6.54 -8.47
N PHE A 138 2.49 5.84 -9.53
CA PHE A 138 1.55 5.40 -10.56
C PHE A 138 1.94 4.04 -11.09
N THR A 139 0.94 3.28 -11.55
CA THR A 139 1.13 2.02 -12.25
C THR A 139 1.71 2.31 -13.64
N THR A 140 2.77 1.61 -14.01
CA THR A 140 3.48 1.82 -15.25
C THR A 140 4.16 0.54 -15.76
N VAL A 141 4.95 0.70 -16.82
CA VAL A 141 5.76 -0.35 -17.43
C VAL A 141 7.23 -0.18 -17.01
N GLY A 142 7.77 -1.21 -16.35
CA GLY A 142 9.19 -1.32 -16.05
C GLY A 142 9.90 -2.22 -17.06
N ILE A 143 11.07 -1.83 -17.50
CA ILE A 143 11.86 -2.60 -18.45
C ILE A 143 13.31 -2.77 -17.99
N ASN A 144 13.89 -3.91 -18.33
CA ASN A 144 15.32 -4.02 -18.50
C ASN A 144 15.66 -3.60 -19.93
N VAL A 145 16.22 -2.43 -20.09
CA VAL A 145 16.44 -1.77 -21.40
C VAL A 145 17.16 -2.69 -22.39
N ASP A 146 18.23 -3.31 -21.95
CA ASP A 146 19.10 -4.12 -22.82
C ASP A 146 18.41 -5.43 -23.23
N LYS A 147 17.74 -6.08 -22.30
CA LYS A 147 17.01 -7.33 -22.57
C LYS A 147 15.78 -7.10 -23.44
N VAL A 148 15.02 -6.03 -23.19
CA VAL A 148 13.87 -5.66 -24.02
C VAL A 148 14.33 -5.30 -25.43
N LYS A 149 15.40 -4.51 -25.58
CA LYS A 149 15.97 -4.20 -26.89
C LYS A 149 16.41 -5.47 -27.64
N ALA A 150 17.07 -6.39 -26.97
CA ALA A 150 17.48 -7.66 -27.54
C ALA A 150 16.27 -8.51 -27.97
N ALA A 151 15.22 -8.57 -27.14
CA ALA A 151 14.00 -9.33 -27.42
C ALA A 151 13.18 -8.73 -28.58
N LEU A 152 13.16 -7.41 -28.72
CA LEU A 152 12.52 -6.72 -29.84
C LEU A 152 13.25 -6.98 -31.17
N GLY A 153 14.58 -7.13 -31.16
CA GLY A 153 15.40 -7.30 -32.37
C GLY A 153 15.27 -6.08 -33.30
N SER A 154 14.75 -6.30 -34.51
CA SER A 154 14.49 -5.23 -35.50
C SER A 154 13.15 -4.50 -35.28
N THR A 155 12.29 -4.97 -34.39
CA THR A 155 11.03 -4.30 -34.07
C THR A 155 11.32 -3.03 -33.27
N PRO A 156 10.83 -1.84 -33.71
CA PRO A 156 11.06 -0.62 -32.99
C PRO A 156 10.31 -0.63 -31.65
N MET A 157 10.83 0.14 -30.70
CA MET A 157 10.13 0.43 -29.46
C MET A 157 8.80 1.12 -29.78
N PRO A 158 7.66 0.72 -29.16
CA PRO A 158 6.38 1.34 -29.47
C PRO A 158 6.32 2.78 -28.94
N ASP A 159 5.59 3.65 -29.66
CA ASP A 159 5.36 5.03 -29.22
C ASP A 159 4.57 5.12 -27.92
N ASN A 160 3.59 4.23 -27.75
CA ASN A 160 2.88 4.05 -26.49
C ASN A 160 3.47 2.84 -25.77
N VAL A 161 4.13 3.07 -24.65
CA VAL A 161 4.81 2.01 -23.87
C VAL A 161 3.84 0.97 -23.30
N TRP A 162 2.55 1.28 -23.18
CA TRP A 162 1.52 0.30 -22.84
C TRP A 162 1.42 -0.85 -23.86
N ASP A 163 1.82 -0.61 -25.11
CA ASP A 163 1.82 -1.66 -26.14
C ASP A 163 2.77 -2.82 -25.78
N LEU A 164 3.84 -2.55 -25.01
CA LEU A 164 4.75 -3.60 -24.54
C LEU A 164 4.06 -4.66 -23.68
N VAL A 165 3.03 -4.27 -22.95
CA VAL A 165 2.32 -5.16 -22.00
C VAL A 165 0.91 -5.55 -22.48
N PHE A 166 0.27 -4.75 -23.34
CA PHE A 166 -1.11 -4.98 -23.75
C PHE A 166 -1.29 -5.40 -25.21
N LYS A 167 -0.22 -5.41 -26.04
CA LYS A 167 -0.27 -5.95 -27.40
C LYS A 167 0.48 -7.28 -27.51
N PRO A 168 -0.17 -8.36 -27.95
CA PRO A 168 0.48 -9.66 -28.17
C PRO A 168 1.71 -9.59 -29.06
N GLU A 169 1.72 -8.66 -30.05
CA GLU A 169 2.85 -8.42 -30.94
C GLU A 169 4.16 -8.10 -30.22
N TYR A 170 4.08 -7.35 -29.12
CA TYR A 170 5.24 -6.94 -28.32
C TYR A 170 5.52 -7.91 -27.18
N ILE A 171 4.51 -8.16 -26.33
CA ILE A 171 4.70 -8.95 -25.10
C ILE A 171 5.15 -10.39 -25.40
N SER A 172 4.72 -10.97 -26.54
CA SER A 172 5.14 -12.32 -26.93
C SER A 172 6.65 -12.46 -27.09
N LYS A 173 7.33 -11.40 -27.54
CA LYS A 173 8.78 -11.35 -27.67
C LYS A 173 9.50 -11.36 -26.33
N MET A 174 8.85 -10.86 -25.28
CA MET A 174 9.40 -10.76 -23.91
C MET A 174 9.27 -12.07 -23.12
N LYS A 175 8.49 -13.04 -23.61
CA LYS A 175 8.26 -14.31 -22.89
C LYS A 175 9.56 -15.02 -22.53
N GLY A 176 10.58 -14.95 -23.37
CA GLY A 176 11.87 -15.62 -23.15
C GLY A 176 12.74 -14.96 -22.06
N CYS A 177 12.54 -13.67 -21.78
CA CYS A 177 13.28 -12.96 -20.74
C CYS A 177 12.44 -12.66 -19.49
N GLY A 178 11.19 -13.11 -19.45
CA GLY A 178 10.32 -13.04 -18.26
C GLY A 178 9.48 -11.76 -18.20
N VAL A 179 8.19 -11.95 -17.90
CA VAL A 179 7.19 -10.88 -17.79
C VAL A 179 6.44 -11.03 -16.48
N SER A 180 6.38 -9.97 -15.69
CA SER A 180 5.59 -9.90 -14.46
C SER A 180 4.46 -8.90 -14.56
N PHE A 181 3.28 -9.26 -14.07
CA PHE A 181 2.20 -8.33 -13.79
C PHE A 181 1.96 -8.25 -12.28
N LEU A 182 1.46 -7.13 -11.81
CA LEU A 182 1.01 -7.00 -10.42
C LEU A 182 -0.06 -8.05 -10.12
N ASP A 183 0.04 -8.68 -8.96
CA ASP A 183 -1.00 -9.57 -8.40
C ASP A 183 -2.06 -8.71 -7.68
N SER A 184 -2.70 -7.84 -8.44
CA SER A 184 -3.76 -6.96 -7.99
C SER A 184 -4.68 -6.61 -9.16
N ALA A 185 -5.91 -7.09 -9.11
CA ALA A 185 -6.92 -6.79 -10.12
C ALA A 185 -7.25 -5.29 -10.16
N THR A 186 -7.17 -4.61 -9.01
CA THR A 186 -7.45 -3.18 -8.88
C THR A 186 -6.33 -2.27 -9.41
N GLU A 187 -5.23 -2.84 -9.87
CA GLU A 187 -4.15 -2.16 -10.59
C GLU A 187 -4.15 -2.53 -12.07
N VAL A 188 -4.19 -3.83 -12.37
CA VAL A 188 -4.06 -4.34 -13.75
C VAL A 188 -5.26 -3.99 -14.62
N VAL A 189 -6.49 -4.11 -14.09
CA VAL A 189 -7.71 -3.79 -14.86
C VAL A 189 -7.82 -2.29 -15.15
N PRO A 190 -7.64 -1.37 -14.18
CA PRO A 190 -7.58 0.07 -14.47
C PRO A 190 -6.51 0.47 -15.48
N ALA A 191 -5.33 -0.15 -15.45
CA ALA A 191 -4.30 0.10 -16.46
C ALA A 191 -4.75 -0.33 -17.87
N ALA A 192 -5.41 -1.48 -17.99
CA ALA A 192 -5.98 -1.94 -19.28
C ALA A 192 -7.13 -1.06 -19.77
N LEU A 193 -7.99 -0.56 -18.85
CA LEU A 193 -9.04 0.40 -19.18
C LEU A 193 -8.43 1.71 -19.70
N HIS A 194 -7.42 2.23 -18.99
CA HIS A 194 -6.71 3.44 -19.40
C HIS A 194 -6.07 3.28 -20.80
N TYR A 195 -5.39 2.16 -21.03
CA TYR A 195 -4.85 1.82 -22.34
C TYR A 195 -5.89 1.87 -23.47
N LEU A 196 -7.13 1.47 -23.18
CA LEU A 196 -8.26 1.51 -24.12
C LEU A 196 -8.92 2.90 -24.24
N GLY A 197 -8.38 3.94 -23.58
CA GLY A 197 -8.95 5.28 -23.51
C GLY A 197 -10.25 5.34 -22.71
N LYS A 198 -10.44 4.41 -21.77
CA LYS A 198 -11.60 4.36 -20.88
C LYS A 198 -11.25 4.92 -19.49
N PRO A 199 -12.24 5.41 -18.73
CA PRO A 199 -12.01 5.76 -17.33
C PRO A 199 -11.47 4.56 -16.55
N SER A 200 -10.39 4.74 -15.79
CA SER A 200 -9.76 3.66 -15.01
C SER A 200 -10.71 2.98 -14.02
N PHE A 201 -11.73 3.70 -13.57
CA PHE A 201 -12.81 3.18 -12.71
C PHE A 201 -14.16 3.41 -13.41
N SER A 202 -14.32 2.83 -14.62
CA SER A 202 -15.55 2.95 -15.40
C SER A 202 -16.74 2.38 -14.65
N LYS A 203 -17.91 2.98 -14.86
CA LYS A 203 -19.20 2.44 -14.39
C LYS A 203 -19.92 1.61 -15.45
N ASN A 204 -19.33 1.50 -16.65
CA ASN A 204 -19.92 0.77 -17.78
C ASN A 204 -19.37 -0.66 -17.84
N PRO A 205 -20.19 -1.70 -17.64
CA PRO A 205 -19.75 -3.10 -17.71
C PRO A 205 -19.07 -3.51 -19.01
N SER A 206 -19.45 -2.90 -20.16
CA SER A 206 -18.85 -3.22 -21.45
C SER A 206 -17.37 -2.82 -21.55
N ASP A 207 -16.94 -1.81 -20.81
CA ASP A 207 -15.55 -1.39 -20.76
C ASP A 207 -14.69 -2.48 -20.06
N TYR A 208 -15.21 -3.11 -19.03
CA TYR A 208 -14.53 -4.23 -18.35
C TYR A 208 -14.47 -5.48 -19.25
N THR A 209 -15.48 -5.70 -20.09
CA THR A 209 -15.44 -6.77 -21.12
C THR A 209 -14.30 -6.50 -22.11
N ALA A 210 -14.14 -5.26 -22.57
CA ALA A 210 -13.06 -4.86 -23.47
C ALA A 210 -11.68 -5.04 -22.80
N ALA A 211 -11.52 -4.58 -21.56
CA ALA A 211 -10.27 -4.76 -20.79
C ALA A 211 -9.94 -6.25 -20.57
N SER A 212 -10.95 -7.06 -20.23
CA SER A 212 -10.80 -8.52 -20.11
C SER A 212 -10.30 -9.19 -21.40
N ASN A 213 -10.79 -8.75 -22.57
CA ASN A 213 -10.33 -9.28 -23.85
C ASN A 213 -8.86 -8.95 -24.10
N VAL A 214 -8.42 -7.72 -23.81
CA VAL A 214 -7.00 -7.33 -23.90
C VAL A 214 -6.14 -8.20 -22.95
N LEU A 215 -6.55 -8.33 -21.71
CA LEU A 215 -5.82 -9.10 -20.70
C LEU A 215 -5.75 -10.60 -21.07
N LYS A 216 -6.84 -11.18 -21.56
CA LYS A 216 -6.85 -12.57 -22.04
C LYS A 216 -5.89 -12.79 -23.22
N ALA A 217 -5.80 -11.83 -24.14
CA ALA A 217 -4.92 -11.93 -25.31
C ALA A 217 -3.45 -11.95 -24.91
N VAL A 218 -3.06 -11.25 -23.85
CA VAL A 218 -1.67 -11.16 -23.38
C VAL A 218 -1.33 -12.16 -22.28
N ARG A 219 -2.33 -12.75 -21.60
CA ARG A 219 -2.14 -13.70 -20.51
C ARG A 219 -1.14 -14.85 -20.79
N PRO A 220 -1.10 -15.46 -22.01
CA PRO A 220 -0.16 -16.54 -22.29
C PRO A 220 1.32 -16.15 -22.22
N TYR A 221 1.62 -14.88 -22.22
CA TYR A 221 2.98 -14.33 -22.21
C TYR A 221 3.40 -13.82 -20.84
N VAL A 222 2.48 -13.68 -19.89
CA VAL A 222 2.78 -13.30 -18.50
C VAL A 222 3.34 -14.51 -17.79
N THR A 223 4.59 -14.39 -17.31
CA THR A 223 5.34 -15.46 -16.65
C THR A 223 4.88 -15.64 -15.22
N LEU A 224 4.67 -14.54 -14.51
CA LEU A 224 4.25 -14.56 -13.11
C LEU A 224 3.36 -13.35 -12.77
N PHE A 225 2.61 -13.49 -11.68
CA PHE A 225 1.93 -12.37 -11.00
C PHE A 225 2.60 -12.16 -9.65
N SER A 226 3.06 -10.95 -9.38
CA SER A 226 3.74 -10.61 -8.14
C SER A 226 3.63 -9.12 -7.85
N SER A 227 3.32 -8.75 -6.63
CA SER A 227 3.21 -7.35 -6.20
C SER A 227 4.42 -6.86 -5.40
N SER A 228 5.37 -7.74 -5.02
CA SER A 228 6.61 -7.35 -4.33
C SER A 228 7.84 -8.03 -4.92
N GLY A 229 7.76 -9.34 -5.21
CA GLY A 229 8.90 -10.14 -5.67
C GLY A 229 9.50 -9.66 -6.98
N TYR A 230 8.69 -9.07 -7.89
CA TYR A 230 9.16 -8.57 -9.17
C TYR A 230 10.26 -7.49 -9.07
N ILE A 231 10.35 -6.78 -7.93
CA ILE A 231 11.41 -5.80 -7.66
C ILE A 231 12.78 -6.49 -7.71
N ASN A 232 12.93 -7.58 -6.97
CA ASN A 232 14.17 -8.36 -6.97
C ASN A 232 14.41 -9.08 -8.30
N ASP A 233 13.35 -9.61 -8.92
CA ASP A 233 13.43 -10.29 -10.21
C ASP A 233 13.90 -9.37 -11.34
N MET A 234 13.49 -8.11 -11.33
CA MET A 234 14.05 -7.08 -12.21
C MET A 234 15.50 -6.78 -11.88
N ALA A 235 15.81 -6.54 -10.59
CA ALA A 235 17.14 -6.14 -10.14
C ALA A 235 18.21 -7.19 -10.43
N ASN A 236 17.86 -8.49 -10.35
CA ASN A 236 18.76 -9.60 -10.68
C ASN A 236 18.70 -10.03 -12.15
N GLY A 237 17.73 -9.51 -12.92
CA GLY A 237 17.54 -9.80 -14.33
C GLY A 237 16.77 -11.10 -14.63
N SER A 238 16.05 -11.68 -13.70
CA SER A 238 15.18 -12.85 -13.93
C SER A 238 13.99 -12.53 -14.81
N ILE A 239 13.53 -11.25 -14.79
CA ILE A 239 12.52 -10.71 -15.69
C ILE A 239 13.02 -9.47 -16.42
N CYS A 240 12.46 -9.19 -17.59
CA CYS A 240 12.83 -8.03 -18.40
C CYS A 240 11.71 -7.00 -18.54
N LEU A 241 10.46 -7.37 -18.26
CA LEU A 241 9.29 -6.54 -18.40
C LEU A 241 8.38 -6.70 -17.20
N ALA A 242 7.89 -5.60 -16.67
CA ALA A 242 6.92 -5.60 -15.58
C ALA A 242 5.81 -4.56 -15.81
N LEU A 243 4.57 -4.96 -15.55
CA LEU A 243 3.50 -4.03 -15.22
C LEU A 243 3.53 -3.86 -13.71
N GLY A 244 4.02 -2.72 -13.25
CA GLY A 244 4.35 -2.48 -11.84
C GLY A 244 4.19 -1.03 -11.41
N TRP A 245 4.56 -0.73 -10.18
CA TRP A 245 4.54 0.63 -9.66
C TRP A 245 5.85 1.36 -9.96
N SER A 246 5.74 2.65 -10.27
CA SER A 246 6.89 3.49 -10.64
C SER A 246 7.97 3.55 -9.55
N GLY A 247 7.57 3.57 -8.28
CA GLY A 247 8.48 3.53 -7.13
C GLY A 247 9.28 2.25 -7.06
N ASP A 248 8.60 1.12 -7.17
CA ASP A 248 9.18 -0.22 -7.11
C ASP A 248 10.20 -0.46 -8.23
N ILE A 249 9.88 -0.01 -9.44
CA ILE A 249 10.79 -0.12 -10.58
C ILE A 249 12.07 0.70 -10.32
N ASN A 250 11.93 1.87 -9.69
CA ASN A 250 13.10 2.67 -9.29
C ASN A 250 13.88 2.00 -8.13
N ILE A 251 13.20 1.33 -7.20
CA ILE A 251 13.87 0.50 -6.17
C ILE A 251 14.63 -0.64 -6.84
N ALA A 252 14.03 -1.34 -7.81
CA ALA A 252 14.71 -2.39 -8.57
C ALA A 252 15.96 -1.85 -9.28
N LYS A 253 15.87 -0.66 -9.90
CA LYS A 253 17.02 0.02 -10.50
C LYS A 253 18.11 0.28 -9.46
N GLN A 254 17.76 0.82 -8.29
CA GLN A 254 18.74 1.12 -7.25
C GLN A 254 19.41 -0.17 -6.73
N ARG A 255 18.62 -1.22 -6.48
CA ARG A 255 19.14 -2.55 -6.09
C ARG A 255 20.09 -3.14 -7.14
N ALA A 256 19.79 -2.95 -8.42
CA ALA A 256 20.68 -3.39 -9.49
C ALA A 256 22.03 -2.65 -9.48
N ILE A 257 22.01 -1.35 -9.18
CA ILE A 257 23.22 -0.52 -9.05
C ILE A 257 24.04 -0.96 -7.83
N ASP A 258 23.42 -1.03 -6.65
CA ASP A 258 24.08 -1.36 -5.38
C ASP A 258 24.64 -2.78 -5.39
N GLY A 259 23.86 -3.72 -5.95
CA GLY A 259 24.27 -5.13 -6.13
C GLY A 259 25.21 -5.36 -7.31
N LYS A 260 25.54 -4.32 -8.09
CA LYS A 260 26.39 -4.42 -9.29
C LYS A 260 25.99 -5.53 -10.25
N THR A 261 24.67 -5.74 -10.42
CA THR A 261 24.14 -6.85 -11.24
C THR A 261 24.26 -6.56 -12.75
N GLY A 262 24.60 -5.35 -13.16
CA GLY A 262 24.68 -4.94 -14.55
C GLY A 262 23.32 -4.79 -15.24
N GLN A 263 22.19 -4.84 -14.50
CA GLN A 263 20.87 -4.69 -15.09
C GLN A 263 20.51 -3.21 -15.28
N ASN A 264 20.13 -2.85 -16.50
CA ASN A 264 19.74 -1.49 -16.86
C ASN A 264 18.23 -1.32 -16.78
N ILE A 265 17.74 -0.96 -15.58
CA ILE A 265 16.30 -0.89 -15.28
C ILE A 265 15.77 0.54 -15.49
N GLN A 266 14.60 0.66 -16.10
CA GLN A 266 13.91 1.92 -16.34
C GLN A 266 12.41 1.79 -16.13
N ALA A 267 11.83 2.75 -15.38
CA ALA A 267 10.39 3.00 -15.38
C ALA A 267 10.05 3.88 -16.58
N LEU A 268 9.07 3.47 -17.36
CA LEU A 268 8.61 4.21 -18.53
C LEU A 268 7.43 5.11 -18.16
N ILE A 269 7.24 6.20 -18.92
CA ILE A 269 6.08 7.09 -18.77
C ILE A 269 5.15 6.82 -19.94
N PRO A 270 3.98 6.20 -19.70
CA PRO A 270 3.00 5.97 -20.76
C PRO A 270 2.49 7.29 -21.33
N LYS A 271 2.26 7.29 -22.65
CA LYS A 271 1.49 8.36 -23.30
C LYS A 271 0.01 8.01 -23.20
N ASN A 272 -0.82 8.99 -22.91
CA ASN A 272 -2.27 8.87 -22.87
C ASN A 272 -2.86 9.07 -24.27
#